data_b93449b63228af167c1867947939ba0f
#
_entry.id   b93449b63228af167c1867947939ba0f
#
_cell.length_a   1.000
_cell.length_b   1.000
_cell.length_c   1.000
_cell.angle_alpha   90.00
_cell.angle_beta   90.00
_cell.angle_gamma   90.00
#
_symmetry.space_group_name_H-M   'P 1'
#
loop_
_entity.id
_entity.type
_entity.pdbx_description
1 polymer ?
#
loop_
_entity_poly.entity_id
_entity_poly.type
_entity_poly.pdbx_seq_one_letter_code
_entity_poly.pdbx_strand_id
1 'polypeptide(L)'
;MDAAIIEGADRLARSWRGQEPGDIRIGSEAHKRLYCRMLLDTFNPYKPAIIDWPQLTPDARDRLVSLPIWDIAVQTEGKASLRVQTYADLTGDPLLKEAIELNAFEEGRHKRVLSNLVQAYGIVLEPEPEYLKPRD
;
A
#
# COMPACT_ATOMS: atom_id res chain seq x y z
N MET A 1 -18.18 -0.77 1.57
CA MET A 1 -17.61 -0.33 2.87
C MET A 1 -18.14 1.06 3.14
N ASP A 2 -18.62 1.31 4.35
CA ASP A 2 -19.24 2.57 4.74
C ASP A 2 -18.19 3.69 4.79
N ALA A 3 -18.50 4.86 4.18
CA ALA A 3 -17.65 6.04 4.23
C ALA A 3 -17.31 6.47 5.68
N ALA A 4 -18.24 6.30 6.62
CA ALA A 4 -18.03 6.59 8.02
C ALA A 4 -16.89 5.76 8.66
N ILE A 5 -16.69 4.52 8.23
CA ILE A 5 -15.59 3.66 8.69
C ILE A 5 -14.24 4.23 8.21
N ILE A 6 -14.18 4.66 6.96
CA ILE A 6 -12.98 5.22 6.34
C ILE A 6 -12.61 6.55 7.00
N GLU A 7 -13.59 7.44 7.19
CA GLU A 7 -13.39 8.71 7.89
C GLU A 7 -12.98 8.50 9.35
N GLY A 8 -13.53 7.49 10.02
CA GLY A 8 -13.14 7.09 11.37
C GLY A 8 -11.68 6.65 11.44
N ALA A 9 -11.25 5.81 10.50
CA ALA A 9 -9.86 5.37 10.39
C ALA A 9 -8.89 6.54 10.10
N ASP A 10 -9.27 7.47 9.22
CA ASP A 10 -8.46 8.66 8.93
C ASP A 10 -8.33 9.57 10.17
N ARG A 11 -9.41 9.80 10.90
CA ARG A 11 -9.36 10.57 12.16
C ARG A 11 -8.46 9.90 13.19
N LEU A 12 -8.54 8.58 13.34
CA LEU A 12 -7.70 7.82 14.25
C LEU A 12 -6.22 7.95 13.87
N ALA A 13 -5.89 7.80 12.58
CA ALA A 13 -4.52 7.95 12.10
C ALA A 13 -3.93 9.33 12.41
N ARG A 14 -4.70 10.39 12.20
CA ARG A 14 -4.27 11.77 12.50
C ARG A 14 -4.10 12.06 13.98
N SER A 15 -4.87 11.40 14.84
CA SER A 15 -4.85 11.59 16.29
C SER A 15 -3.98 10.58 17.03
N TRP A 16 -3.47 9.56 16.35
CA TRP A 16 -2.68 8.52 17.00
C TRP A 16 -1.46 9.07 17.71
N ARG A 17 -1.19 8.52 18.90
CA ARG A 17 -0.01 8.85 19.72
C ARG A 17 0.61 7.56 20.23
N GLY A 18 1.92 7.48 20.13
CA GLY A 18 2.68 6.36 20.69
C GLY A 18 2.59 6.32 22.21
N GLN A 19 2.61 5.12 22.76
CA GLN A 19 2.46 4.87 24.21
C GLN A 19 3.75 4.38 24.87
N GLU A 20 4.87 4.40 24.16
CA GLU A 20 6.15 4.04 24.72
C GLU A 20 6.68 5.20 25.60
N PRO A 21 7.09 4.92 26.83
CA PRO A 21 7.61 5.96 27.73
C PRO A 21 9.05 6.35 27.38
N GLY A 22 9.34 7.65 27.53
CA GLY A 22 10.69 8.20 27.39
C GLY A 22 11.19 8.32 25.94
N ASP A 23 12.48 8.57 25.81
CA ASP A 23 13.13 8.71 24.52
C ASP A 23 13.27 7.36 23.79
N ILE A 24 12.88 7.34 22.53
CA ILE A 24 12.93 6.12 21.70
C ILE A 24 14.29 6.05 20.98
N ARG A 25 15.08 5.05 21.34
CA ARG A 25 16.33 4.75 20.64
C ARG A 25 16.03 3.90 19.39
N ILE A 26 16.50 4.35 18.23
CA ILE A 26 16.39 3.62 16.97
C ILE A 26 16.99 2.20 17.11
N GLY A 27 16.28 1.20 16.64
CA GLY A 27 16.68 -0.22 16.73
C GLY A 27 16.37 -0.90 18.07
N SER A 28 15.78 -0.19 19.04
CA SER A 28 15.38 -0.80 20.31
C SER A 28 14.04 -1.53 20.20
N GLU A 29 13.73 -2.37 21.19
CA GLU A 29 12.43 -3.04 21.32
C GLU A 29 11.27 -2.03 21.43
N ALA A 30 11.48 -0.90 22.11
CA ALA A 30 10.49 0.17 22.18
C ALA A 30 10.23 0.80 20.81
N HIS A 31 11.28 1.01 20.01
CA HIS A 31 11.16 1.50 18.63
C HIS A 31 10.36 0.52 17.77
N LYS A 32 10.66 -0.78 17.83
CA LYS A 32 9.92 -1.82 17.11
C LYS A 32 8.44 -1.80 17.49
N ARG A 33 8.11 -1.84 18.80
CA ARG A 33 6.72 -1.82 19.26
C ARG A 33 5.99 -0.57 18.81
N LEU A 34 6.61 0.61 18.95
CA LEU A 34 6.02 1.87 18.53
C LEU A 34 5.68 1.88 17.05
N TYR A 35 6.61 1.46 16.20
CA TYR A 35 6.45 1.41 14.75
C TYR A 35 5.36 0.42 14.34
N CYS A 36 5.40 -0.81 14.85
CA CYS A 36 4.40 -1.83 14.54
C CYS A 36 3.00 -1.41 15.00
N ARG A 37 2.88 -0.85 16.20
CA ARG A 37 1.59 -0.35 16.70
C ARG A 37 1.06 0.81 15.88
N MET A 38 1.90 1.74 15.47
CA MET A 38 1.49 2.81 14.57
C MET A 38 0.84 2.24 13.29
N LEU A 39 1.49 1.28 12.62
CA LEU A 39 0.96 0.67 11.41
C LEU A 39 -0.36 -0.06 11.65
N LEU A 40 -0.42 -0.89 12.68
CA LEU A 40 -1.60 -1.73 12.97
C LEU A 40 -2.79 -0.91 13.46
N ASP A 41 -2.55 0.07 14.34
CA ASP A 41 -3.61 0.88 14.93
C ASP A 41 -4.16 1.95 13.98
N THR A 42 -3.38 2.39 12.99
CA THR A 42 -3.76 3.45 12.05
C THR A 42 -4.19 2.93 10.68
N PHE A 43 -4.36 1.63 10.55
CA PHE A 43 -4.79 1.02 9.31
C PHE A 43 -6.09 1.61 8.79
N ASN A 44 -6.08 2.07 7.54
CA ASN A 44 -7.29 2.53 6.86
C ASN A 44 -7.87 1.40 6.00
N PRO A 45 -9.08 0.91 6.29
CA PRO A 45 -9.66 -0.25 5.62
C PRO A 45 -10.30 0.06 4.26
N TYR A 46 -9.99 1.18 3.62
CA TYR A 46 -10.58 1.53 2.32
C TYR A 46 -10.36 0.42 1.27
N LYS A 47 -11.28 0.32 0.34
CA LYS A 47 -11.15 -0.54 -0.84
C LYS A 47 -10.87 0.33 -2.07
N PRO A 48 -9.98 -0.09 -2.98
CA PRO A 48 -9.67 0.67 -4.21
C PRO A 48 -10.89 1.05 -5.05
N ALA A 49 -11.94 0.25 -5.01
CA ALA A 49 -13.19 0.48 -5.73
C ALA A 49 -13.98 1.74 -5.29
N ILE A 50 -13.65 2.33 -4.13
CA ILE A 50 -14.30 3.57 -3.66
C ILE A 50 -13.67 4.83 -4.25
N ILE A 51 -12.53 4.71 -4.93
CA ILE A 51 -11.85 5.86 -5.54
C ILE A 51 -12.62 6.26 -6.79
N ASP A 52 -13.12 7.48 -6.77
CA ASP A 52 -13.80 8.10 -7.91
C ASP A 52 -12.78 8.92 -8.71
N TRP A 53 -12.44 8.45 -9.91
CA TRP A 53 -11.42 9.07 -10.75
C TRP A 53 -12.00 10.29 -11.45
N PRO A 54 -11.39 11.48 -11.28
CA PRO A 54 -11.92 12.71 -11.88
C PRO A 54 -11.88 12.68 -13.41
N GLN A 55 -12.84 13.36 -14.01
CA GLN A 55 -12.81 13.67 -15.43
C GLN A 55 -11.66 14.67 -15.70
N LEU A 56 -10.78 14.29 -16.61
CA LEU A 56 -9.64 15.13 -16.99
C LEU A 56 -9.93 15.90 -18.29
N THR A 57 -9.37 17.11 -18.40
CA THR A 57 -9.31 17.78 -19.69
C THR A 57 -8.44 16.97 -20.66
N PRO A 58 -8.63 17.09 -22.00
CA PRO A 58 -7.80 16.37 -22.97
C PRO A 58 -6.30 16.55 -22.74
N ASP A 59 -5.84 17.77 -22.51
CA ASP A 59 -4.44 18.07 -22.27
C ASP A 59 -3.89 17.43 -20.98
N ALA A 60 -4.70 17.42 -19.91
CA ALA A 60 -4.33 16.78 -18.65
C ALA A 60 -4.25 15.26 -18.80
N ARG A 61 -5.21 14.67 -19.52
CA ARG A 61 -5.22 13.26 -19.83
C ARG A 61 -4.01 12.86 -20.68
N ASP A 62 -3.70 13.61 -21.74
CA ASP A 62 -2.57 13.32 -22.61
C ASP A 62 -1.25 13.38 -21.85
N ARG A 63 -1.07 14.36 -20.96
CA ARG A 63 0.10 14.42 -20.07
C ARG A 63 0.17 13.22 -19.14
N LEU A 64 -0.94 12.81 -18.53
CA LEU A 64 -0.98 11.66 -17.63
C LEU A 64 -0.62 10.36 -18.36
N VAL A 65 -1.26 10.12 -19.51
CA VAL A 65 -1.10 8.89 -20.30
C VAL A 65 0.32 8.78 -20.89
N SER A 66 0.94 9.91 -21.24
CA SER A 66 2.29 9.94 -21.82
C SER A 66 3.42 9.70 -20.81
N LEU A 67 3.15 9.63 -19.51
CA LEU A 67 4.18 9.33 -18.52
C LEU A 67 4.72 7.91 -18.71
N PRO A 68 6.04 7.71 -18.84
CA PRO A 68 6.62 6.39 -19.12
C PRO A 68 6.85 5.57 -17.84
N ILE A 69 5.90 5.61 -16.91
CA ILE A 69 6.07 5.01 -15.57
C ILE A 69 5.05 3.91 -15.24
N TRP A 70 3.96 3.79 -16.01
CA TRP A 70 2.81 2.99 -15.60
C TRP A 70 3.10 1.50 -15.51
N ASP A 71 3.84 0.95 -16.48
CA ASP A 71 4.24 -0.46 -16.46
C ASP A 71 5.10 -0.77 -15.24
N ILE A 72 6.14 0.04 -15.02
CA ILE A 72 7.04 -0.12 -13.89
C ILE A 72 6.29 0.02 -12.57
N ALA A 73 5.42 1.02 -12.44
CA ALA A 73 4.67 1.27 -11.22
C ALA A 73 3.78 0.06 -10.86
N VAL A 74 2.94 -0.39 -11.80
CA VAL A 74 2.02 -1.53 -11.54
C VAL A 74 2.79 -2.81 -11.22
N GLN A 75 3.87 -3.11 -11.97
CA GLN A 75 4.68 -4.30 -11.73
C GLN A 75 5.44 -4.25 -10.41
N THR A 76 5.98 -3.09 -10.04
CA THR A 76 6.75 -2.92 -8.80
C THR A 76 5.87 -3.16 -7.58
N GLU A 77 4.68 -2.60 -7.53
CA GLU A 77 3.75 -2.79 -6.42
C GLU A 77 3.36 -4.27 -6.25
N GLY A 78 3.07 -4.96 -7.34
CA GLY A 78 2.77 -6.40 -7.29
C GLY A 78 3.92 -7.24 -6.75
N LYS A 79 5.16 -6.94 -7.15
CA LYS A 79 6.36 -7.62 -6.66
C LYS A 79 6.67 -7.26 -5.20
N ALA A 80 6.46 -6.01 -4.81
CA ALA A 80 6.66 -5.56 -3.45
C ALA A 80 5.77 -6.35 -2.49
N SER A 81 4.50 -6.51 -2.81
CA SER A 81 3.56 -7.31 -2.01
C SER A 81 4.08 -8.74 -1.76
N LEU A 82 4.51 -9.45 -2.83
CA LEU A 82 5.02 -10.81 -2.71
C LEU A 82 6.30 -10.90 -1.89
N ARG A 83 7.24 -9.98 -2.09
CA ARG A 83 8.50 -9.94 -1.35
C ARG A 83 8.29 -9.67 0.12
N VAL A 84 7.45 -8.71 0.43
CA VAL A 84 7.15 -8.34 1.82
C VAL A 84 6.41 -9.48 2.53
N GLN A 85 5.47 -10.16 1.86
CA GLN A 85 4.80 -11.34 2.42
C GLN A 85 5.80 -12.47 2.71
N THR A 86 6.69 -12.76 1.77
CA THR A 86 7.75 -13.78 1.98
C THR A 86 8.60 -13.44 3.21
N TYR A 87 8.91 -12.16 3.40
CA TYR A 87 9.66 -11.72 4.58
C TYR A 87 8.87 -11.90 5.87
N ALA A 88 7.58 -11.59 5.86
CA ALA A 88 6.69 -11.84 6.99
C ALA A 88 6.67 -13.31 7.40
N ASP A 89 6.61 -14.22 6.42
CA ASP A 89 6.57 -15.68 6.65
C ASP A 89 7.84 -16.22 7.33
N LEU A 90 8.97 -15.54 7.13
CA LEU A 90 10.25 -15.88 7.75
C LEU A 90 10.46 -15.24 9.13
N THR A 91 9.60 -14.31 9.52
CA THR A 91 9.76 -13.53 10.74
C THR A 91 9.24 -14.30 11.96
N GLY A 92 10.11 -14.51 12.96
CA GLY A 92 9.77 -15.23 14.20
C GLY A 92 9.08 -14.37 15.27
N ASP A 93 9.13 -13.04 15.18
CA ASP A 93 8.49 -12.14 16.14
C ASP A 93 7.02 -11.90 15.72
N PRO A 94 6.03 -12.25 16.55
CA PRO A 94 4.62 -12.18 16.16
C PRO A 94 4.15 -10.75 15.84
N LEU A 95 4.57 -9.76 16.61
CA LEU A 95 4.16 -8.37 16.40
C LEU A 95 4.76 -7.81 15.10
N LEU A 96 6.03 -8.10 14.87
CA LEU A 96 6.71 -7.68 13.64
C LEU A 96 6.11 -8.38 12.43
N LYS A 97 5.81 -9.68 12.55
CA LYS A 97 5.15 -10.45 11.48
C LYS A 97 3.82 -9.83 11.09
N GLU A 98 2.95 -9.56 12.06
CA GLU A 98 1.63 -8.95 11.83
C GLU A 98 1.75 -7.58 11.11
N ALA A 99 2.69 -6.74 11.54
CA ALA A 99 2.94 -5.45 10.90
C ALA A 99 3.47 -5.58 9.46
N ILE A 100 4.35 -6.55 9.20
CA ILE A 100 4.88 -6.81 7.85
C ILE A 100 3.79 -7.40 6.95
N GLU A 101 2.94 -8.30 7.45
CA GLU A 101 1.78 -8.82 6.70
C GLU A 101 0.82 -7.70 6.30
N LEU A 102 0.57 -6.75 7.20
CA LEU A 102 -0.23 -5.56 6.88
C LEU A 102 0.44 -4.73 5.77
N ASN A 103 1.75 -4.53 5.83
CA ASN A 103 2.49 -3.81 4.79
C ASN A 103 2.40 -4.55 3.44
N ALA A 104 2.53 -5.88 3.42
CA ALA A 104 2.34 -6.68 2.20
C ALA A 104 0.94 -6.50 1.60
N PHE A 105 -0.09 -6.46 2.46
CA PHE A 105 -1.47 -6.18 2.05
C PHE A 105 -1.59 -4.77 1.43
N GLU A 106 -0.95 -3.75 2.02
CA GLU A 106 -0.94 -2.38 1.50
C GLU A 106 -0.32 -2.31 0.10
N GLU A 107 0.82 -2.96 -0.13
CA GLU A 107 1.47 -3.01 -1.44
C GLU A 107 0.55 -3.66 -2.50
N GLY A 108 -0.14 -4.74 -2.14
CA GLY A 108 -1.15 -5.36 -3.01
C GLY A 108 -2.34 -4.44 -3.30
N ARG A 109 -2.73 -3.61 -2.33
CA ARG A 109 -3.77 -2.60 -2.48
C ARG A 109 -3.33 -1.46 -3.40
N HIS A 110 -2.08 -1.01 -3.30
CA HIS A 110 -1.47 -0.03 -4.21
C HIS A 110 -1.51 -0.52 -5.67
N LYS A 111 -1.16 -1.78 -5.92
CA LYS A 111 -1.29 -2.38 -7.25
C LYS A 111 -2.72 -2.27 -7.80
N ARG A 112 -3.72 -2.57 -6.97
CA ARG A 112 -5.13 -2.46 -7.38
C ARG A 112 -5.55 -1.02 -7.68
N VAL A 113 -5.10 -0.06 -6.87
CA VAL A 113 -5.34 1.38 -7.10
C VAL A 113 -4.75 1.80 -8.44
N LEU A 114 -3.48 1.47 -8.70
CA LEU A 114 -2.81 1.80 -9.95
C LEU A 114 -3.47 1.11 -11.15
N SER A 115 -3.85 -0.15 -11.01
CA SER A 115 -4.56 -0.89 -12.06
C SER A 115 -5.92 -0.24 -12.39
N ASN A 116 -6.66 0.21 -11.38
CA ASN A 116 -7.91 0.94 -11.59
C ASN A 116 -7.69 2.29 -12.27
N LEU A 117 -6.63 3.02 -11.90
CA LEU A 117 -6.27 4.29 -12.53
C LEU A 117 -5.94 4.11 -14.02
N VAL A 118 -5.07 3.17 -14.35
CA VAL A 118 -4.68 2.94 -15.76
C VAL A 118 -5.88 2.51 -16.59
N GLN A 119 -6.77 1.70 -16.03
CA GLN A 119 -8.01 1.32 -16.68
C GLN A 119 -8.96 2.52 -16.89
N ALA A 120 -9.14 3.35 -15.85
CA ALA A 120 -10.04 4.52 -15.91
C ALA A 120 -9.65 5.52 -16.99
N TYR A 121 -8.35 5.71 -17.21
CA TYR A 121 -7.84 6.65 -18.22
C TYR A 121 -7.44 6.00 -19.54
N GLY A 122 -7.67 4.70 -19.70
CA GLY A 122 -7.40 3.98 -20.94
C GLY A 122 -5.90 3.85 -21.25
N ILE A 123 -5.07 3.75 -20.21
CA ILE A 123 -3.64 3.50 -20.36
C ILE A 123 -3.43 2.02 -20.65
N VAL A 124 -2.78 1.70 -21.76
CA VAL A 124 -2.45 0.33 -22.16
C VAL A 124 -1.07 -0.01 -21.64
N LEU A 125 -0.99 -1.04 -20.79
CA LEU A 125 0.27 -1.55 -20.28
C LEU A 125 0.86 -2.60 -21.22
N GLU A 126 2.18 -2.68 -21.26
CA GLU A 126 2.88 -3.79 -21.89
C GLU A 126 2.59 -5.11 -21.15
N PRO A 127 2.56 -6.26 -21.84
CA PRO A 127 2.42 -7.55 -21.18
C PRO A 127 3.51 -7.77 -20.13
N GLU A 128 3.13 -8.26 -18.96
CA GLU A 128 4.11 -8.56 -17.92
C GLU A 128 5.09 -9.64 -18.41
N PRO A 129 6.42 -9.39 -18.35
CA PRO A 129 7.40 -10.37 -18.79
C PRO A 129 7.26 -11.70 -18.04
N GLU A 130 7.40 -12.80 -18.74
CA GLU A 130 7.12 -14.15 -18.22
C GLU A 130 8.00 -14.52 -17.01
N TYR A 131 9.25 -14.02 -16.98
CA TYR A 131 10.16 -14.23 -15.83
C TYR A 131 9.72 -13.52 -14.53
N LEU A 132 8.70 -12.66 -14.63
CA LEU A 132 8.13 -11.94 -13.47
C LEU A 132 6.88 -12.61 -12.91
N LYS A 133 6.33 -13.58 -13.63
CA LYS A 133 5.18 -14.37 -13.18
C LYS A 133 5.65 -15.31 -12.06
N PRO A 134 4.80 -15.56 -11.03
CA PRO A 134 5.07 -16.60 -10.07
C PRO A 134 5.33 -17.92 -10.81
N ARG A 135 6.35 -18.65 -10.41
CA ARG A 135 6.55 -20.01 -10.85
C ARG A 135 5.68 -20.91 -9.99
N ASP A 136 4.86 -21.72 -10.65
CA ASP A 136 4.06 -22.75 -9.98
C ASP A 136 4.96 -23.75 -9.23
#